data_f9c0864fa13944aece09ed4f6288a62e
#
_entry.id   f9c0864fa13944aece09ed4f6288a62e
#
_cell.length_a   1.000
_cell.length_b   1.000
_cell.length_c   1.000
_cell.angle_alpha   90.00
_cell.angle_beta   90.00
_cell.angle_gamma   90.00
#
_symmetry.space_group_name_H-M   'P 1'
#
loop_
_entity.id
_entity.type
_entity.pdbx_description
1 polymer ?
#
loop_
_entity_poly.entity_id
_entity_poly.type
_entity_poly.pdbx_seq_one_letter_code
_entity_poly.pdbx_strand_id
1 'polypeptide(L)'
;MAEISKELSNKVLQIVESAKNGGKLRKGTNETTKAVDRGIAKLVVIANDVEPKEVVMHLPPLCEEKKIAYAFVPSKLDLGRASGLDVPSAAIGVVEVGDAKELFKEVLEKLGTQAKE
;
A
#
# COMPACT_ATOMS: atom_id res chain seq x y z
N MET A 1 -16.49 0.55 -2.00
CA MET A 1 -15.27 0.52 -1.29
C MET A 1 -14.78 -0.90 -1.07
N ALA A 2 -13.66 -1.19 -1.53
CA ALA A 2 -13.20 -2.56 -1.50
C ALA A 2 -12.41 -2.84 -0.23
N GLU A 3 -13.03 -3.59 0.66
CA GLU A 3 -12.26 -4.23 1.71
C GLU A 3 -11.68 -5.49 1.13
N ILE A 4 -10.38 -5.63 1.21
CA ILE A 4 -9.74 -6.85 0.73
C ILE A 4 -9.85 -7.91 1.82
N SER A 5 -9.79 -9.17 1.42
CA SER A 5 -9.86 -10.26 2.36
C SER A 5 -8.69 -10.22 3.33
N LYS A 6 -8.85 -10.86 4.48
CA LYS A 6 -7.77 -10.94 5.45
C LYS A 6 -6.54 -11.60 4.85
N GLU A 7 -6.75 -12.61 4.05
CA GLU A 7 -5.65 -13.30 3.38
C GLU A 7 -4.88 -12.37 2.45
N LEU A 8 -5.60 -11.60 1.66
CA LEU A 8 -4.96 -10.66 0.75
C LEU A 8 -4.26 -9.55 1.54
N SER A 9 -4.88 -9.09 2.61
CA SER A 9 -4.27 -8.09 3.48
C SER A 9 -2.94 -8.59 4.03
N ASN A 10 -2.88 -9.84 4.48
CA ASN A 10 -1.64 -10.41 4.99
C ASN A 10 -0.57 -10.46 3.90
N LYS A 11 -0.95 -10.81 2.68
CA LYS A 11 0.00 -10.84 1.58
C LYS A 11 0.53 -9.45 1.26
N VAL A 12 -0.34 -8.44 1.30
CA VAL A 12 0.08 -7.07 1.09
C VAL A 12 1.08 -6.64 2.16
N LEU A 13 0.82 -6.98 3.41
CA LEU A 13 1.76 -6.64 4.48
C LEU A 13 3.09 -7.37 4.33
N GLN A 14 3.08 -8.60 3.82
CA GLN A 14 4.33 -9.31 3.53
C GLN A 14 5.14 -8.61 2.46
N ILE A 15 4.46 -8.03 1.45
CA ILE A 15 5.17 -7.25 0.43
C ILE A 15 5.83 -6.03 1.06
N VAL A 16 5.12 -5.35 1.98
CA VAL A 16 5.70 -4.21 2.67
C VAL A 16 6.93 -4.62 3.46
N GLU A 17 6.87 -5.74 4.18
CA GLU A 17 8.02 -6.21 4.93
C GLU A 17 9.20 -6.54 4.02
N SER A 18 8.94 -7.19 2.89
CA SER A 18 9.98 -7.52 1.94
C SER A 18 10.63 -6.25 1.39
N ALA A 19 9.81 -5.26 1.07
CA ALA A 19 10.33 -4.00 0.57
C ALA A 19 11.15 -3.27 1.63
N LYS A 20 10.75 -3.39 2.89
CA LYS A 20 11.54 -2.80 3.97
C LYS A 20 12.93 -3.42 4.04
N ASN A 21 13.00 -4.75 3.87
CA ASN A 21 14.27 -5.47 4.06
C ASN A 21 15.17 -5.45 2.83
N GLY A 22 14.60 -5.52 1.63
CA GLY A 22 15.41 -5.63 0.43
C GLY A 22 14.98 -4.74 -0.72
N GLY A 23 14.00 -3.89 -0.51
CA GLY A 23 13.51 -2.98 -1.53
C GLY A 23 13.51 -1.55 -1.05
N LYS A 24 12.48 -0.80 -1.42
CA LYS A 24 12.36 0.61 -1.01
C LYS A 24 10.93 0.94 -0.67
N LEU A 25 10.74 1.68 0.40
CA LEU A 25 9.46 2.17 0.85
C LEU A 25 9.47 3.69 0.96
N ARG A 26 8.29 4.27 0.80
CA ARG A 26 8.01 5.65 1.20
C ARG A 26 7.01 5.59 2.34
N LYS A 27 7.39 6.05 3.49
CA LYS A 27 6.60 5.92 4.72
C LYS A 27 5.83 7.20 4.98
N GLY A 28 4.54 7.06 5.27
CA GLY A 28 3.69 8.20 5.58
C GLY A 28 2.94 8.70 4.37
N THR A 29 1.84 9.42 4.64
CA THR A 29 0.93 9.87 3.60
C THR A 29 1.58 10.83 2.62
N ASN A 30 2.36 11.79 3.14
CA ASN A 30 2.98 12.78 2.27
C ASN A 30 4.00 12.17 1.33
N GLU A 31 4.85 11.28 1.86
CA GLU A 31 5.86 10.64 1.03
C GLU A 31 5.23 9.69 0.03
N THR A 32 4.16 9.00 0.45
CA THR A 32 3.44 8.12 -0.46
C THR A 32 2.81 8.94 -1.60
N THR A 33 2.21 10.08 -1.26
CA THR A 33 1.61 10.94 -2.27
C THR A 33 2.65 11.40 -3.29
N LYS A 34 3.83 11.80 -2.80
CA LYS A 34 4.89 12.23 -3.71
C LYS A 34 5.32 11.10 -4.63
N ALA A 35 5.44 9.89 -4.10
CA ALA A 35 5.86 8.76 -4.91
C ALA A 35 4.84 8.43 -6.00
N VAL A 36 3.55 8.52 -5.66
CA VAL A 36 2.50 8.29 -6.64
C VAL A 36 2.52 9.38 -7.71
N ASP A 37 2.64 10.63 -7.28
CA ASP A 37 2.63 11.77 -8.21
C ASP A 37 3.80 11.68 -9.19
N ARG A 38 4.95 11.21 -8.72
CA ARG A 38 6.13 11.04 -9.57
C ARG A 38 6.09 9.77 -10.40
N GLY A 39 5.13 8.90 -10.16
CA GLY A 39 5.00 7.65 -10.91
C GLY A 39 6.00 6.59 -10.53
N ILE A 40 6.64 6.71 -9.37
CA ILE A 40 7.65 5.72 -8.95
C ILE A 40 7.12 4.67 -8.00
N ALA A 41 5.93 4.85 -7.43
CA ALA A 41 5.33 3.85 -6.55
C ALA A 41 4.77 2.71 -7.37
N LYS A 42 4.98 1.49 -6.90
CA LYS A 42 4.45 0.29 -7.54
C LYS A 42 3.20 -0.21 -6.86
N LEU A 43 3.06 0.07 -5.58
CA LEU A 43 1.91 -0.33 -4.80
C LEU A 43 1.74 0.68 -3.68
N VAL A 44 0.49 1.06 -3.41
CA VAL A 44 0.18 1.94 -2.29
C VAL A 44 -0.68 1.14 -1.32
N VAL A 45 -0.30 1.14 -0.05
CA VAL A 45 -1.02 0.44 1.00
C VAL A 45 -1.58 1.48 1.96
N ILE A 46 -2.88 1.44 2.17
CA ILE A 46 -3.59 2.44 2.95
C ILE A 46 -4.28 1.75 4.12
N ALA A 47 -4.13 2.31 5.31
CA ALA A 47 -4.80 1.78 6.49
C ALA A 47 -6.26 2.21 6.49
N ASN A 48 -7.15 1.29 6.79
CA ASN A 48 -8.59 1.53 6.73
C ASN A 48 -9.13 2.16 8.02
N ASP A 49 -8.34 2.19 9.07
CA ASP A 49 -8.76 2.73 10.37
C ASP A 49 -8.17 4.10 10.67
N VAL A 50 -7.81 4.85 9.63
CA VAL A 50 -7.28 6.20 9.76
C VAL A 50 -8.41 7.17 10.05
N GLU A 51 -8.18 8.08 10.97
CA GLU A 51 -9.14 9.14 11.28
C GLU A 51 -8.43 10.48 11.42
N PRO A 52 -8.92 11.52 10.75
CA PRO A 52 -10.05 11.47 9.82
C PRO A 52 -9.65 10.80 8.50
N LYS A 53 -10.60 10.19 7.83
CA LYS A 53 -10.30 9.47 6.59
C LYS A 53 -9.82 10.38 5.47
N GLU A 54 -10.14 11.65 5.56
CA GLU A 54 -9.71 12.62 4.56
C GLU A 54 -8.19 12.66 4.39
N VAL A 55 -7.46 12.26 5.42
CA VAL A 55 -6.00 12.26 5.36
C VAL A 55 -5.49 11.39 4.21
N VAL A 56 -6.19 10.30 3.89
CA VAL A 56 -5.75 9.36 2.86
C VAL A 56 -6.72 9.24 1.70
N MET A 57 -7.84 9.96 1.72
CA MET A 57 -8.88 9.82 0.70
C MET A 57 -8.43 10.25 -0.69
N HIS A 58 -7.39 11.07 -0.78
CA HIS A 58 -6.89 11.51 -2.09
C HIS A 58 -6.05 10.43 -2.78
N LEU A 59 -5.60 9.43 -2.04
CA LEU A 59 -4.70 8.43 -2.61
C LEU A 59 -5.36 7.50 -3.63
N PRO A 60 -6.55 6.92 -3.35
CA PRO A 60 -7.15 6.05 -4.37
C PRO A 60 -7.39 6.74 -5.73
N PRO A 61 -8.01 7.93 -5.80
CA PRO A 61 -8.16 8.57 -7.11
C PRO A 61 -6.84 8.90 -7.78
N LEU A 62 -5.85 9.32 -6.99
CA LEU A 62 -4.54 9.65 -7.55
C LEU A 62 -3.86 8.41 -8.10
N CYS A 63 -3.95 7.28 -7.39
CA CYS A 63 -3.40 6.02 -7.87
C CYS A 63 -4.07 5.58 -9.15
N GLU A 64 -5.39 5.74 -9.25
CA GLU A 64 -6.10 5.38 -10.46
C GLU A 64 -5.68 6.25 -11.63
N GLU A 65 -5.49 7.54 -11.39
CA GLU A 65 -5.03 8.45 -12.43
C GLU A 65 -3.64 8.05 -12.93
N LYS A 66 -2.76 7.64 -12.02
CA LYS A 66 -1.39 7.26 -12.37
C LYS A 66 -1.25 5.80 -12.72
N LYS A 67 -2.34 5.03 -12.67
CA LYS A 67 -2.37 3.60 -12.97
C LYS A 67 -1.47 2.80 -12.04
N ILE A 68 -1.52 3.15 -10.76
CA ILE A 68 -0.75 2.48 -9.71
C ILE A 68 -1.71 1.68 -8.86
N ALA A 69 -1.36 0.43 -8.56
CA ALA A 69 -2.19 -0.43 -7.71
C ALA A 69 -2.22 0.10 -6.29
N TYR A 70 -3.34 -0.08 -5.62
CA TYR A 70 -3.46 0.29 -4.22
C TYR A 70 -4.34 -0.73 -3.51
N ALA A 71 -4.13 -0.84 -2.19
CA ALA A 71 -4.88 -1.79 -1.37
C ALA A 71 -5.11 -1.18 0.00
N PHE A 72 -6.21 -1.58 0.63
CA PHE A 72 -6.50 -1.18 2.00
C PHE A 72 -6.19 -2.35 2.92
N VAL A 73 -5.59 -2.04 4.08
CA VAL A 73 -5.37 -3.02 5.14
C VAL A 73 -6.15 -2.54 6.37
N PRO A 74 -6.58 -3.45 7.25
CA PRO A 74 -7.46 -3.04 8.34
C PRO A 74 -6.81 -2.20 9.42
N SER A 75 -5.49 -2.32 9.63
CA SER A 75 -4.86 -1.73 10.81
C SER A 75 -3.67 -0.86 10.45
N LYS A 76 -3.73 0.42 10.84
CA LYS A 76 -2.58 1.32 10.67
C LYS A 76 -1.40 0.90 11.54
N LEU A 77 -1.67 0.25 12.67
CA LEU A 77 -0.61 -0.24 13.53
C LEU A 77 0.16 -1.37 12.85
N ASP A 78 -0.57 -2.31 12.26
CA ASP A 78 0.07 -3.41 11.52
C ASP A 78 0.86 -2.89 10.33
N LEU A 79 0.32 -1.89 9.64
CA LEU A 79 1.01 -1.30 8.50
C LEU A 79 2.31 -0.63 8.94
N GLY A 80 2.27 0.09 10.06
CA GLY A 80 3.47 0.69 10.60
C GLY A 80 4.52 -0.35 10.95
N ARG A 81 4.10 -1.42 11.62
CA ARG A 81 5.02 -2.49 11.99
C ARG A 81 5.66 -3.15 10.78
N ALA A 82 4.85 -3.43 9.77
CA ALA A 82 5.37 -4.07 8.56
C ALA A 82 6.41 -3.21 7.88
N SER A 83 6.27 -1.89 7.97
CA SER A 83 7.23 -0.96 7.35
C SER A 83 8.41 -0.64 8.25
N GLY A 84 8.45 -1.21 9.45
CA GLY A 84 9.57 -1.00 10.37
C GLY A 84 9.43 0.20 11.29
N LEU A 85 8.24 0.75 11.41
CA LEU A 85 7.99 1.88 12.29
C LEU A 85 7.50 1.40 13.65
N ASP A 86 7.80 2.16 14.68
CA ASP A 86 7.29 1.89 16.02
C ASP A 86 5.93 2.51 16.25
N VAL A 87 5.41 3.24 15.27
CA VAL A 87 4.17 3.98 15.38
C VAL A 87 3.25 3.58 14.24
N PRO A 88 1.94 3.83 14.35
CA PRO A 88 1.03 3.55 13.25
C PRO A 88 1.37 4.36 12.01
N SER A 89 1.00 3.83 10.85
CA SER A 89 1.20 4.53 9.59
C SER A 89 -0.10 4.52 8.80
N ALA A 90 -0.49 5.69 8.31
CA ALA A 90 -1.73 5.83 7.55
C ALA A 90 -1.59 5.27 6.14
N ALA A 91 -0.41 5.40 5.55
CA ALA A 91 -0.18 4.96 4.18
C ALA A 91 1.29 4.69 3.96
N ILE A 92 1.57 3.71 3.11
CA ILE A 92 2.94 3.35 2.73
C ILE A 92 2.98 3.19 1.22
N GLY A 93 3.98 3.77 0.58
CA GLY A 93 4.22 3.56 -0.84
C GLY A 93 5.35 2.56 -1.02
N VAL A 94 5.11 1.53 -1.82
CA VAL A 94 6.14 0.55 -2.15
C VAL A 94 6.77 0.95 -3.48
N VAL A 95 8.05 1.28 -3.45
CA VAL A 95 8.78 1.69 -4.65
C VAL A 95 9.50 0.50 -5.27
N GLU A 96 10.10 -0.34 -4.45
CA GLU A 96 10.72 -1.58 -4.89
C GLU A 96 10.33 -2.68 -3.93
N VAL A 97 9.87 -3.81 -4.48
CA VAL A 97 9.28 -4.87 -3.64
C VAL A 97 10.32 -5.83 -3.05
N GLY A 98 11.59 -5.71 -3.43
CA GLY A 98 12.61 -6.62 -2.93
C GLY A 98 12.41 -8.02 -3.49
N ASP A 99 12.45 -9.01 -2.63
CA ASP A 99 12.36 -10.41 -3.06
C ASP A 99 10.93 -10.90 -3.26
N ALA A 100 9.93 -10.06 -3.03
CA ALA A 100 8.53 -10.47 -3.08
C ALA A 100 7.88 -10.24 -4.44
N LYS A 101 8.63 -10.41 -5.53
CA LYS A 101 8.12 -10.13 -6.87
C LYS A 101 6.95 -11.03 -7.25
N GLU A 102 7.03 -12.30 -6.92
CA GLU A 102 5.96 -13.23 -7.26
C GLU A 102 4.71 -12.93 -6.44
N LEU A 103 4.89 -12.65 -5.16
CA LEU A 103 3.78 -12.29 -4.31
C LEU A 103 3.14 -10.99 -4.78
N PHE A 104 3.96 -10.04 -5.21
CA PHE A 104 3.48 -8.78 -5.77
C PHE A 104 2.62 -9.02 -7.00
N LYS A 105 3.05 -9.90 -7.90
CA LYS A 105 2.26 -10.22 -9.08
C LYS A 105 0.92 -10.84 -8.71
N GLU A 106 0.92 -11.75 -7.75
CA GLU A 106 -0.31 -12.38 -7.30
C GLU A 106 -1.28 -11.34 -6.75
N VAL A 107 -0.78 -10.42 -5.93
CA VAL A 107 -1.60 -9.37 -5.34
C VAL A 107 -2.12 -8.43 -6.43
N LEU A 108 -1.28 -8.07 -7.40
CA LEU A 108 -1.70 -7.20 -8.48
C LEU A 108 -2.87 -7.80 -9.26
N GLU A 109 -2.83 -9.10 -9.52
CA GLU A 109 -3.92 -9.75 -10.25
C GLU A 109 -5.22 -9.63 -9.46
N LYS A 110 -5.18 -9.84 -8.16
CA LYS A 110 -6.37 -9.76 -7.34
C LYS A 110 -6.86 -8.33 -7.20
N LEU A 111 -5.95 -7.37 -7.04
CA LEU A 111 -6.34 -5.97 -6.95
C LEU A 111 -6.85 -5.45 -8.28
N GLY A 112 -6.23 -5.87 -9.38
CA GLY A 112 -6.67 -5.47 -10.69
C GLY A 112 -8.09 -5.89 -10.96
N THR A 113 -8.46 -7.09 -10.54
CA THR A 113 -9.83 -7.57 -10.66
C THR A 113 -10.78 -6.70 -9.87
N GLN A 114 -10.39 -6.34 -8.64
CA GLN A 114 -11.21 -5.48 -7.80
C GLN A 114 -11.26 -4.06 -8.34
N ALA A 115 -10.15 -3.55 -8.84
CA ALA A 115 -10.07 -2.17 -9.29
C ALA A 115 -10.93 -1.93 -10.54
N LYS A 116 -11.21 -2.95 -11.31
CA LYS A 116 -12.03 -2.80 -12.50
C LYS A 116 -13.51 -2.72 -12.18
N GLU A 117 -13.87 -3.04 -10.97
CA GLU A 117 -15.25 -2.93 -10.53
C GLU A 117 -15.58 -1.52 -10.02
#